data_b79d5146e96def1d95a7d926efeda38a
#
_entry.id   b79d5146e96def1d95a7d926efeda38a
#
_cell.length_a   1.000
_cell.length_b   1.000
_cell.length_c   1.000
_cell.angle_alpha   90.00
_cell.angle_beta   90.00
_cell.angle_gamma   90.00
#
_symmetry.space_group_name_H-M   'P 1'
#
loop_
_entity.id
_entity.type
_entity.pdbx_description
1 polymer ?
#
loop_
_entity_poly.entity_id
_entity_poly.type
_entity_poly.pdbx_seq_one_letter_code
_entity_poly.pdbx_strand_id
1 'polypeptide(L)'
;TATAGIGTNLYLAKIAMDIGAKHTEPDKNGVRIAELDEMSYRRTLWDHVPITDFWRVGGGYERRLSSVGLHTMGDVARCSVGKPNEYYNEELLYKLFGVNAELLIDHAWGWESCTIADIKAYRPASRSINSGQVLQCPYTNAKTRIVVREMAENMALELVDKGLVAQQVALYIGYDIENIKDAERRRHYSGEVVRDRYGRNVPKQAHGSANLENPTASTKLITEAILGIFDKVADKGLLGRRITV
;
A
#
# COMPACT_ATOMS: atom_id res chain seq x y z
N THR A 1 8.09 -23.09 6.18
CA THR A 1 9.35 -22.35 6.31
C THR A 1 9.03 -20.97 6.86
N ALA A 2 9.71 -20.56 7.94
CA ALA A 2 9.62 -19.24 8.52
C ALA A 2 10.91 -18.45 8.25
N THR A 3 10.83 -17.12 8.29
CA THR A 3 12.01 -16.24 8.24
C THR A 3 12.05 -15.39 9.52
N ALA A 4 13.26 -15.13 10.01
CA ALA A 4 13.50 -14.23 11.13
C ALA A 4 14.66 -13.27 10.78
N GLY A 5 14.55 -12.02 11.22
CA GLY A 5 15.58 -11.02 11.03
C GLY A 5 16.01 -10.44 12.36
N ILE A 6 17.31 -10.34 12.57
CA ILE A 6 17.96 -9.70 13.72
C ILE A 6 18.64 -8.44 13.20
N GLY A 7 18.47 -7.32 13.90
CA GLY A 7 19.09 -6.05 13.49
C GLY A 7 19.30 -5.13 14.69
N THR A 8 20.23 -4.19 14.56
CA THR A 8 20.54 -3.17 15.57
C THR A 8 19.41 -2.16 15.74
N ASN A 9 18.51 -2.07 14.76
CA ASN A 9 17.30 -1.28 14.80
C ASN A 9 16.14 -1.99 14.05
N LEU A 10 14.94 -1.41 14.13
CA LEU A 10 13.73 -2.01 13.54
C LEU A 10 13.84 -2.17 12.02
N TYR A 11 14.40 -1.19 11.31
CA TYR A 11 14.58 -1.24 9.87
C TYR A 11 15.50 -2.39 9.47
N LEU A 12 16.68 -2.49 10.09
CA LEU A 12 17.65 -3.54 9.79
C LEU A 12 17.12 -4.94 10.14
N ALA A 13 16.41 -5.09 11.25
CA ALA A 13 15.74 -6.36 11.57
C ALA A 13 14.70 -6.75 10.49
N LYS A 14 13.93 -5.77 9.99
CA LYS A 14 12.96 -5.98 8.91
C LYS A 14 13.64 -6.35 7.59
N ILE A 15 14.72 -5.67 7.21
CA ILE A 15 15.47 -5.94 5.98
C ILE A 15 16.20 -7.29 6.07
N ALA A 16 16.79 -7.62 7.21
CA ALA A 16 17.37 -8.95 7.46
C ALA A 16 16.35 -10.05 7.22
N MET A 17 15.10 -9.88 7.69
CA MET A 17 14.01 -10.83 7.50
C MET A 17 13.53 -10.90 6.04
N ASP A 18 13.31 -9.75 5.40
CA ASP A 18 12.66 -9.69 4.10
C ASP A 18 13.60 -10.00 2.93
N ILE A 19 14.88 -9.64 3.04
CA ILE A 19 15.90 -9.85 2.00
C ILE A 19 16.91 -10.91 2.46
N GLY A 20 17.62 -10.66 3.55
CA GLY A 20 18.73 -11.51 3.99
C GLY A 20 18.31 -12.96 4.22
N ALA A 21 17.30 -13.19 5.05
CA ALA A 21 16.87 -14.54 5.43
C ALA A 21 16.33 -15.38 4.26
N LYS A 22 15.86 -14.77 3.20
CA LYS A 22 15.39 -15.50 2.01
C LYS A 22 16.53 -16.23 1.28
N HIS A 23 17.75 -15.77 1.45
CA HIS A 23 18.95 -16.31 0.79
C HIS A 23 19.79 -17.20 1.72
N THR A 24 19.33 -17.45 2.97
CA THR A 24 20.01 -18.34 3.91
C THR A 24 19.39 -19.74 3.93
N GLU A 25 20.19 -20.75 4.25
CA GLU A 25 19.66 -22.08 4.49
C GLU A 25 18.85 -22.12 5.79
N PRO A 26 17.76 -22.91 5.84
CA PRO A 26 16.97 -23.05 7.06
C PRO A 26 17.76 -23.79 8.14
N ASP A 27 17.54 -23.42 9.40
CA ASP A 27 18.05 -24.13 10.55
C ASP A 27 17.34 -25.51 10.73
N LYS A 28 17.73 -26.23 11.78
CA LYS A 28 17.14 -27.54 12.14
C LYS A 28 15.63 -27.52 12.38
N ASN A 29 15.04 -26.34 12.63
CA ASN A 29 13.61 -26.13 12.85
C ASN A 29 12.90 -25.62 11.58
N GLY A 30 13.60 -25.48 10.46
CA GLY A 30 13.07 -24.97 9.21
C GLY A 30 12.94 -23.42 9.17
N VAL A 31 13.64 -22.72 10.08
CA VAL A 31 13.65 -21.26 10.15
C VAL A 31 14.89 -20.71 9.45
N ARG A 32 14.70 -19.74 8.57
CA ARG A 32 15.79 -19.00 7.92
C ARG A 32 16.06 -17.73 8.70
N ILE A 33 17.28 -17.54 9.16
CA ILE A 33 17.66 -16.43 10.04
C ILE A 33 18.75 -15.63 9.35
N ALA A 34 18.62 -14.30 9.36
CA ALA A 34 19.67 -13.38 8.96
C ALA A 34 19.85 -12.28 10.01
N GLU A 35 21.06 -11.72 10.07
CA GLU A 35 21.43 -10.66 10.99
C GLU A 35 22.08 -9.53 10.20
N LEU A 36 21.72 -8.27 10.51
CA LEU A 36 22.30 -7.07 9.94
C LEU A 36 22.57 -6.02 11.01
N ASP A 37 23.76 -5.46 10.96
CA ASP A 37 24.11 -4.15 11.50
C ASP A 37 24.26 -3.14 10.35
N GLU A 38 24.50 -1.87 10.66
CA GLU A 38 24.62 -0.80 9.67
C GLU A 38 25.76 -1.05 8.68
N MET A 39 26.86 -1.65 9.13
CA MET A 39 28.03 -1.89 8.29
C MET A 39 27.86 -3.11 7.40
N SER A 40 27.30 -4.20 7.91
CA SER A 40 26.98 -5.37 7.11
C SER A 40 25.90 -5.08 6.08
N TYR A 41 24.87 -4.31 6.46
CA TYR A 41 23.86 -3.81 5.54
C TYR A 41 24.47 -3.03 4.35
N ARG A 42 25.35 -2.05 4.62
CA ARG A 42 26.01 -1.25 3.58
C ARG A 42 26.89 -2.11 2.68
N ARG A 43 27.61 -3.09 3.23
CA ARG A 43 28.51 -3.96 2.46
C ARG A 43 27.77 -4.96 1.57
N THR A 44 26.61 -5.44 2.01
CA THR A 44 25.94 -6.58 1.35
C THR A 44 24.71 -6.19 0.57
N LEU A 45 24.02 -5.06 0.93
CA LEU A 45 22.72 -4.73 0.36
C LEU A 45 22.66 -3.36 -0.32
N TRP A 46 23.72 -2.53 -0.26
CA TRP A 46 23.69 -1.23 -0.93
C TRP A 46 23.47 -1.33 -2.45
N ASP A 47 23.96 -2.40 -3.07
CA ASP A 47 23.82 -2.62 -4.52
C ASP A 47 22.69 -3.61 -4.86
N HIS A 48 21.87 -4.00 -3.87
CA HIS A 48 20.75 -4.92 -4.08
C HIS A 48 19.67 -4.29 -4.98
N VAL A 49 19.17 -5.11 -5.90
CA VAL A 49 18.03 -4.78 -6.79
C VAL A 49 17.02 -5.93 -6.79
N PRO A 50 15.73 -5.63 -6.93
CA PRO A 50 15.14 -4.31 -7.12
C PRO A 50 15.06 -3.50 -5.81
N ILE A 51 15.12 -2.19 -5.90
CA ILE A 51 15.03 -1.30 -4.73
C ILE A 51 13.67 -1.40 -4.01
N THR A 52 12.66 -1.93 -4.67
CA THR A 52 11.33 -2.18 -4.10
C THR A 52 11.27 -3.34 -3.11
N ASP A 53 12.34 -4.11 -2.97
CA ASP A 53 12.45 -5.13 -1.91
C ASP A 53 12.67 -4.49 -0.53
N PHE A 54 13.17 -3.25 -0.50
CA PHE A 54 13.39 -2.53 0.74
C PHE A 54 12.08 -2.01 1.31
N TRP A 55 11.92 -2.18 2.61
CA TRP A 55 10.75 -1.69 3.33
C TRP A 55 10.53 -0.19 3.11
N ARG A 56 9.28 0.20 2.84
CA ARG A 56 8.80 1.55 2.52
C ARG A 56 9.23 2.09 1.14
N VAL A 57 9.93 1.33 0.33
CA VAL A 57 10.24 1.70 -1.05
C VAL A 57 9.28 0.96 -1.99
N GLY A 58 8.23 1.62 -2.42
CA GLY A 58 7.27 1.08 -3.39
C GLY A 58 7.55 1.56 -4.82
N GLY A 59 6.83 1.03 -5.81
CA GLY A 59 6.99 1.38 -7.23
C GLY A 59 6.86 2.88 -7.56
N GLY A 60 6.23 3.68 -6.67
CA GLY A 60 6.21 5.14 -6.79
C GLY A 60 7.58 5.78 -6.51
N TYR A 61 8.27 5.29 -5.50
CA TYR A 61 9.64 5.70 -5.18
C TYR A 61 10.63 5.23 -6.25
N GLU A 62 10.57 3.95 -6.62
CA GLU A 62 11.40 3.38 -7.68
C GLU A 62 11.32 4.20 -8.98
N ARG A 63 10.12 4.53 -9.47
CA ARG A 63 9.97 5.33 -10.70
C ARG A 63 10.59 6.71 -10.59
N ARG A 64 10.43 7.41 -9.44
CA ARG A 64 11.01 8.73 -9.24
C ARG A 64 12.54 8.66 -9.13
N LEU A 65 13.08 7.70 -8.40
CA LEU A 65 14.52 7.48 -8.28
C LEU A 65 15.13 7.12 -9.63
N SER A 66 14.54 6.16 -10.36
CA SER A 66 15.00 5.76 -11.68
C SER A 66 14.97 6.88 -12.71
N SER A 67 14.01 7.83 -12.59
CA SER A 67 13.94 8.99 -13.50
C SER A 67 15.13 9.94 -13.38
N VAL A 68 15.90 9.85 -12.30
CA VAL A 68 17.13 10.62 -12.06
C VAL A 68 18.38 9.73 -11.98
N GLY A 69 18.27 8.44 -12.36
CA GLY A 69 19.40 7.52 -12.43
C GLY A 69 19.84 6.91 -11.09
N LEU A 70 18.99 6.97 -10.06
CA LEU A 70 19.21 6.30 -8.77
C LEU A 70 18.44 4.97 -8.75
N HIS A 71 19.14 3.85 -8.55
CA HIS A 71 18.55 2.51 -8.68
C HIS A 71 18.68 1.65 -7.42
N THR A 72 19.55 2.03 -6.51
CA THR A 72 19.89 1.25 -5.31
C THR A 72 19.85 2.13 -4.05
N MET A 73 19.79 1.49 -2.87
CA MET A 73 19.91 2.23 -1.60
C MET A 73 21.30 2.87 -1.44
N GLY A 74 22.33 2.24 -1.99
CA GLY A 74 23.67 2.84 -2.04
C GLY A 74 23.74 4.10 -2.90
N ASP A 75 22.97 4.17 -4.01
CA ASP A 75 22.87 5.40 -4.81
C ASP A 75 22.20 6.52 -4.02
N VAL A 76 21.12 6.21 -3.30
CA VAL A 76 20.44 7.18 -2.42
C VAL A 76 21.38 7.68 -1.32
N ALA A 77 22.09 6.78 -0.66
CA ALA A 77 23.06 7.14 0.39
C ALA A 77 24.18 8.03 -0.15
N ARG A 78 24.77 7.69 -1.29
CA ARG A 78 25.80 8.51 -1.95
C ARG A 78 25.27 9.87 -2.40
N CYS A 79 24.04 9.90 -2.93
CA CYS A 79 23.38 11.15 -3.31
C CYS A 79 23.23 12.09 -2.11
N SER A 80 22.82 11.57 -0.94
CA SER A 80 22.56 12.39 0.25
C SER A 80 23.78 13.14 0.80
N VAL A 81 24.99 12.73 0.46
CA VAL A 81 26.25 13.37 0.90
C VAL A 81 26.93 14.18 -0.20
N GLY A 82 26.30 14.35 -1.35
CA GLY A 82 26.78 15.18 -2.45
C GLY A 82 26.85 16.65 -2.06
N LYS A 83 27.76 17.39 -2.69
CA LYS A 83 27.92 18.81 -2.40
C LYS A 83 26.74 19.63 -2.92
N PRO A 84 26.43 20.79 -2.31
CA PRO A 84 25.27 21.61 -2.72
C PRO A 84 25.29 22.07 -4.19
N ASN A 85 26.47 22.14 -4.82
CA ASN A 85 26.63 22.52 -6.23
C ASN A 85 26.66 21.32 -7.20
N GLU A 86 26.55 20.10 -6.71
CA GLU A 86 26.48 18.88 -7.51
C GLU A 86 25.02 18.55 -7.84
N TYR A 87 24.78 17.85 -8.95
CA TYR A 87 23.43 17.42 -9.32
C TYR A 87 22.85 16.39 -8.33
N TYR A 88 23.67 15.43 -7.92
CA TYR A 88 23.32 14.44 -6.91
C TYR A 88 23.69 14.97 -5.53
N ASN A 89 22.69 15.46 -4.83
CA ASN A 89 22.81 15.98 -3.47
C ASN A 89 21.50 15.74 -2.70
N GLU A 90 21.48 16.09 -1.44
CA GLU A 90 20.32 15.94 -0.57
C GLU A 90 19.10 16.72 -1.09
N GLU A 91 19.28 17.91 -1.65
CA GLU A 91 18.19 18.74 -2.19
C GLU A 91 17.43 18.06 -3.31
N LEU A 92 18.11 17.25 -4.14
CA LEU A 92 17.46 16.45 -5.17
C LEU A 92 16.47 15.46 -4.55
N LEU A 93 16.86 14.79 -3.46
CA LEU A 93 15.99 13.84 -2.75
C LEU A 93 14.77 14.54 -2.12
N TYR A 94 14.98 15.72 -1.51
CA TYR A 94 13.87 16.53 -0.98
C TYR A 94 12.94 17.04 -2.09
N LYS A 95 13.47 17.41 -3.24
CA LYS A 95 12.66 17.80 -4.40
C LYS A 95 11.76 16.65 -4.89
N LEU A 96 12.26 15.41 -4.83
CA LEU A 96 11.50 14.23 -5.27
C LEU A 96 10.48 13.76 -4.22
N PHE A 97 10.78 13.84 -2.94
CA PHE A 97 10.02 13.15 -1.89
C PHE A 97 9.52 14.07 -0.76
N GLY A 98 9.89 15.36 -0.77
CA GLY A 98 9.60 16.28 0.34
C GLY A 98 10.22 15.77 1.64
N VAL A 99 9.54 16.00 2.77
CA VAL A 99 9.98 15.54 4.09
C VAL A 99 10.21 14.03 4.20
N ASN A 100 9.58 13.23 3.34
CA ASN A 100 9.82 11.79 3.32
C ASN A 100 11.22 11.40 2.81
N ALA A 101 12.00 12.35 2.27
CA ALA A 101 13.39 12.14 1.91
C ALA A 101 14.25 11.80 3.14
N GLU A 102 13.97 12.40 4.30
CA GLU A 102 14.70 12.14 5.55
C GLU A 102 14.68 10.65 5.90
N LEU A 103 13.49 10.07 5.95
CA LEU A 103 13.35 8.65 6.26
C LEU A 103 13.99 7.75 5.18
N LEU A 104 13.91 8.15 3.90
CA LEU A 104 14.55 7.39 2.82
C LEU A 104 16.08 7.43 2.95
N ILE A 105 16.66 8.59 3.30
CA ILE A 105 18.09 8.77 3.52
C ILE A 105 18.55 7.96 4.74
N ASP A 106 17.84 8.07 5.86
CA ASP A 106 18.13 7.30 7.08
C ASP A 106 18.15 5.80 6.78
N HIS A 107 17.13 5.29 6.12
CA HIS A 107 17.07 3.90 5.70
C HIS A 107 18.18 3.50 4.72
N ALA A 108 18.57 4.39 3.81
CA ALA A 108 19.69 4.14 2.90
C ALA A 108 21.01 3.99 3.66
N TRP A 109 21.18 4.70 4.78
CA TRP A 109 22.33 4.55 5.68
C TRP A 109 22.18 3.40 6.69
N GLY A 110 21.02 2.74 6.74
CA GLY A 110 20.70 1.68 7.69
C GLY A 110 20.30 2.20 9.07
N TRP A 111 19.82 3.43 9.16
CA TRP A 111 19.39 4.07 10.39
C TRP A 111 17.87 4.05 10.55
N GLU A 112 17.39 3.87 11.76
CA GLU A 112 15.98 4.01 12.14
C GLU A 112 15.91 4.45 13.61
N SER A 113 15.32 5.61 13.84
CA SER A 113 15.16 6.17 15.18
C SER A 113 13.93 5.63 15.91
N CYS A 114 12.92 5.15 15.16
CA CYS A 114 11.67 4.66 15.73
C CYS A 114 11.87 3.34 16.48
N THR A 115 11.48 3.33 17.75
CA THR A 115 11.53 2.13 18.59
C THR A 115 10.17 1.46 18.72
N ILE A 116 10.13 0.23 19.24
CA ILE A 116 8.87 -0.46 19.60
C ILE A 116 8.09 0.33 20.65
N ALA A 117 8.78 1.04 21.55
CA ALA A 117 8.13 1.90 22.55
C ALA A 117 7.40 3.08 21.89
N ASP A 118 8.02 3.71 20.90
CA ASP A 118 7.42 4.81 20.13
C ASP A 118 6.18 4.33 19.36
N ILE A 119 6.26 3.15 18.72
CA ILE A 119 5.12 2.54 18.04
C ILE A 119 3.96 2.29 18.99
N LYS A 120 4.22 1.75 20.18
CA LYS A 120 3.19 1.51 21.19
C LYS A 120 2.58 2.80 21.76
N ALA A 121 3.38 3.85 21.87
CA ALA A 121 2.95 5.15 22.35
C ALA A 121 2.21 5.98 21.30
N TYR A 122 2.40 5.67 20.00
CA TYR A 122 1.82 6.44 18.91
C TYR A 122 0.30 6.50 18.97
N ARG A 123 -0.23 7.71 18.83
CA ARG A 123 -1.67 7.98 18.72
C ARG A 123 -1.90 8.77 17.43
N PRO A 124 -2.54 8.19 16.41
CA PRO A 124 -2.78 8.88 15.15
C PRO A 124 -3.72 10.08 15.35
N ALA A 125 -3.43 11.18 14.66
CA ALA A 125 -4.26 12.38 14.67
C ALA A 125 -5.59 12.15 13.95
N SER A 126 -5.62 11.31 12.93
CA SER A 126 -6.83 10.87 12.23
C SER A 126 -6.94 9.35 12.29
N ARG A 127 -8.17 8.85 12.35
CA ARG A 127 -8.45 7.41 12.35
C ARG A 127 -9.34 7.08 11.18
N SER A 128 -8.98 6.04 10.44
CA SER A 128 -9.84 5.42 9.43
C SER A 128 -9.91 3.92 9.69
N ILE A 129 -11.10 3.36 9.52
CA ILE A 129 -11.32 1.92 9.46
C ILE A 129 -11.59 1.59 8.02
N ASN A 130 -11.01 0.54 7.51
CA ASN A 130 -11.28 0.08 6.15
C ASN A 130 -11.39 -1.44 6.13
N SER A 131 -12.24 -1.94 5.23
CA SER A 131 -12.38 -3.36 4.93
C SER A 131 -12.25 -3.55 3.43
N GLY A 132 -11.46 -4.54 3.02
CA GLY A 132 -11.26 -4.87 1.61
C GLY A 132 -11.58 -6.33 1.34
N GLN A 133 -12.37 -6.60 0.32
CA GLN A 133 -12.73 -7.95 -0.10
C GLN A 133 -12.41 -8.18 -1.57
N VAL A 134 -11.72 -9.29 -1.86
CA VAL A 134 -11.57 -9.83 -3.21
C VAL A 134 -12.62 -10.94 -3.39
N LEU A 135 -13.49 -10.75 -4.37
CA LEU A 135 -14.57 -11.72 -4.65
C LEU A 135 -14.00 -13.02 -5.23
N GLN A 136 -14.61 -14.15 -4.94
CA GLN A 136 -14.15 -15.47 -5.42
C GLN A 136 -14.16 -15.57 -6.95
N CYS A 137 -15.17 -14.96 -7.59
CA CYS A 137 -15.29 -14.87 -9.04
C CYS A 137 -15.83 -13.48 -9.42
N PRO A 138 -15.84 -13.10 -10.70
CA PRO A 138 -16.45 -11.86 -11.15
C PRO A 138 -17.94 -11.82 -10.81
N TYR A 139 -18.40 -10.75 -10.16
CA TYR A 139 -19.80 -10.57 -9.77
C TYR A 139 -20.47 -9.51 -10.65
N THR A 140 -21.72 -9.75 -11.02
CA THR A 140 -22.56 -8.73 -11.66
C THR A 140 -22.73 -7.52 -10.75
N ASN A 141 -23.10 -6.37 -11.33
CA ASN A 141 -23.35 -5.15 -10.56
C ASN A 141 -24.34 -5.38 -9.40
N ALA A 142 -25.44 -6.10 -9.63
CA ALA A 142 -26.42 -6.42 -8.60
C ALA A 142 -25.82 -7.24 -7.44
N LYS A 143 -25.04 -8.28 -7.74
CA LYS A 143 -24.36 -9.08 -6.70
C LYS A 143 -23.28 -8.27 -5.98
N THR A 144 -22.53 -7.46 -6.69
CA THR A 144 -21.51 -6.55 -6.09
C THR A 144 -22.18 -5.60 -5.11
N ARG A 145 -23.34 -5.05 -5.45
CA ARG A 145 -24.11 -4.15 -4.58
C ARG A 145 -24.55 -4.81 -3.26
N ILE A 146 -24.91 -6.11 -3.30
CA ILE A 146 -25.26 -6.87 -2.08
C ILE A 146 -24.04 -6.99 -1.17
N VAL A 147 -22.85 -7.32 -1.73
CA VAL A 147 -21.61 -7.42 -0.94
C VAL A 147 -21.21 -6.05 -0.38
N VAL A 148 -21.35 -4.98 -1.15
CA VAL A 148 -21.11 -3.61 -0.64
C VAL A 148 -22.00 -3.29 0.55
N ARG A 149 -23.27 -3.68 0.51
CA ARG A 149 -24.20 -3.51 1.62
C ARG A 149 -23.75 -4.27 2.86
N GLU A 150 -23.44 -5.56 2.71
CA GLU A 150 -22.93 -6.40 3.80
C GLU A 150 -21.66 -5.82 4.43
N MET A 151 -20.73 -5.37 3.60
CA MET A 151 -19.49 -4.73 4.10
C MET A 151 -19.79 -3.43 4.85
N ALA A 152 -20.72 -2.61 4.38
CA ALA A 152 -21.13 -1.38 5.06
C ALA A 152 -21.78 -1.66 6.42
N GLU A 153 -22.65 -2.67 6.50
CA GLU A 153 -23.29 -3.11 7.74
C GLU A 153 -22.25 -3.61 8.76
N ASN A 154 -21.29 -4.43 8.31
CA ASN A 154 -20.20 -4.92 9.15
C ASN A 154 -19.29 -3.78 9.66
N MET A 155 -18.97 -2.80 8.81
CA MET A 155 -18.19 -1.62 9.22
C MET A 155 -18.92 -0.78 10.26
N ALA A 156 -20.24 -0.61 10.12
CA ALA A 156 -21.03 0.10 11.12
C ALA A 156 -21.05 -0.63 12.47
N LEU A 157 -21.14 -1.97 12.45
CA LEU A 157 -21.02 -2.78 13.68
C LEU A 157 -19.65 -2.63 14.34
N GLU A 158 -18.57 -2.62 13.54
CA GLU A 158 -17.21 -2.40 14.04
C GLU A 158 -17.04 -1.02 14.69
N LEU A 159 -17.67 0.02 14.13
CA LEU A 159 -17.69 1.36 14.74
C LEU A 159 -18.37 1.33 16.11
N VAL A 160 -19.52 0.66 16.22
CA VAL A 160 -20.25 0.51 17.50
C VAL A 160 -19.41 -0.25 18.52
N ASP A 161 -18.84 -1.38 18.14
CA ASP A 161 -17.98 -2.20 19.01
C ASP A 161 -16.78 -1.42 19.55
N LYS A 162 -16.19 -0.55 18.74
CA LYS A 162 -15.05 0.30 19.11
C LYS A 162 -15.45 1.62 19.80
N GLY A 163 -16.73 1.91 19.95
CA GLY A 163 -17.21 3.20 20.49
C GLY A 163 -16.83 4.40 19.60
N LEU A 164 -16.81 4.21 18.29
CA LEU A 164 -16.41 5.22 17.31
C LEU A 164 -17.59 5.67 16.45
N VAL A 165 -17.44 6.83 15.83
CA VAL A 165 -18.38 7.37 14.84
C VAL A 165 -17.63 7.77 13.57
N ALA A 166 -18.28 7.65 12.41
CA ALA A 166 -17.77 8.12 11.14
C ALA A 166 -18.36 9.48 10.77
N GLN A 167 -17.55 10.33 10.15
CA GLN A 167 -17.97 11.61 9.53
C GLN A 167 -17.96 11.53 8.01
N GLN A 168 -17.21 10.58 7.45
CA GLN A 168 -17.09 10.37 6.01
C GLN A 168 -17.05 8.88 5.71
N VAL A 169 -17.64 8.50 4.60
CA VAL A 169 -17.56 7.16 4.04
C VAL A 169 -16.97 7.22 2.64
N ALA A 170 -16.24 6.17 2.26
CA ALA A 170 -15.66 6.03 0.93
C ALA A 170 -15.86 4.60 0.41
N LEU A 171 -15.96 4.48 -0.91
CA LEU A 171 -16.12 3.19 -1.60
C LEU A 171 -15.19 3.13 -2.80
N TYR A 172 -14.51 1.99 -2.97
CA TYR A 172 -13.71 1.65 -4.14
C TYR A 172 -14.18 0.33 -4.71
N ILE A 173 -14.37 0.28 -6.03
CA ILE A 173 -14.79 -0.91 -6.77
C ILE A 173 -13.77 -1.19 -7.85
N GLY A 174 -13.00 -2.27 -7.70
CA GLY A 174 -12.12 -2.78 -8.73
C GLY A 174 -12.88 -3.78 -9.62
N TYR A 175 -12.74 -3.64 -10.92
CA TYR A 175 -13.39 -4.48 -11.91
C TYR A 175 -12.52 -5.65 -12.34
N ASP A 176 -13.16 -6.72 -12.80
CA ASP A 176 -12.47 -7.92 -13.26
C ASP A 176 -11.86 -7.74 -14.65
N ILE A 177 -10.77 -8.48 -14.91
CA ILE A 177 -10.08 -8.51 -16.20
C ILE A 177 -10.97 -9.08 -17.32
N GLU A 178 -11.96 -9.92 -16.99
CA GLU A 178 -12.91 -10.46 -17.96
C GLU A 178 -13.69 -9.38 -18.72
N ASN A 179 -13.90 -8.21 -18.10
CA ASN A 179 -14.50 -7.07 -18.79
C ASN A 179 -13.72 -6.59 -20.02
N ILE A 180 -12.42 -6.88 -20.06
CA ILE A 180 -11.53 -6.48 -21.17
C ILE A 180 -11.16 -7.66 -22.05
N LYS A 181 -11.07 -8.88 -21.49
CA LYS A 181 -10.72 -10.11 -22.25
C LYS A 181 -11.87 -10.61 -23.10
N ASP A 182 -13.11 -10.50 -22.60
CA ASP A 182 -14.30 -10.86 -23.36
C ASP A 182 -14.59 -9.81 -24.43
N ALA A 183 -14.65 -10.25 -25.70
CA ALA A 183 -14.77 -9.34 -26.85
C ALA A 183 -16.13 -8.61 -26.87
N GLU A 184 -17.19 -9.25 -26.40
CA GLU A 184 -18.52 -8.65 -26.37
C GLU A 184 -18.57 -7.57 -25.28
N ARG A 185 -18.13 -7.87 -24.06
CA ARG A 185 -18.05 -6.91 -22.96
C ARG A 185 -17.14 -5.73 -23.30
N ARG A 186 -15.98 -6.01 -23.92
CA ARG A 186 -15.04 -4.98 -24.31
C ARG A 186 -15.63 -3.98 -25.32
N ARG A 187 -16.49 -4.43 -26.21
CA ARG A 187 -17.17 -3.55 -27.21
C ARG A 187 -18.12 -2.56 -26.52
N HIS A 188 -18.72 -2.93 -25.42
CA HIS A 188 -19.67 -2.09 -24.67
C HIS A 188 -19.02 -1.18 -23.64
N TYR A 189 -17.72 -1.37 -23.37
CA TYR A 189 -16.97 -0.54 -22.42
C TYR A 189 -16.17 0.55 -23.13
N SER A 190 -16.60 1.80 -22.93
CA SER A 190 -15.93 3.00 -23.45
C SER A 190 -15.05 3.73 -22.44
N GLY A 191 -14.96 3.21 -21.20
CA GLY A 191 -14.19 3.83 -20.13
C GLY A 191 -12.69 3.61 -20.25
N GLU A 192 -11.96 4.21 -19.33
CA GLU A 192 -10.50 4.13 -19.26
C GLU A 192 -10.02 2.73 -18.85
N VAL A 193 -9.02 2.21 -19.59
CA VAL A 193 -8.33 0.96 -19.27
C VAL A 193 -6.99 1.29 -18.67
N VAL A 194 -6.70 0.70 -17.50
CA VAL A 194 -5.45 0.91 -16.77
C VAL A 194 -4.70 -0.41 -16.58
N ARG A 195 -3.41 -0.34 -16.31
CA ARG A 195 -2.63 -1.51 -15.90
C ARG A 195 -2.69 -1.66 -14.37
N ASP A 196 -3.06 -2.86 -13.92
CA ASP A 196 -2.99 -3.20 -12.50
C ASP A 196 -1.53 -3.47 -12.06
N ARG A 197 -1.34 -3.74 -10.76
CA ARG A 197 -0.01 -4.04 -10.20
C ARG A 197 0.66 -5.29 -10.77
N TYR A 198 -0.08 -6.15 -11.46
CA TYR A 198 0.42 -7.33 -12.14
C TYR A 198 0.64 -7.10 -13.65
N GLY A 199 0.56 -5.84 -14.12
CA GLY A 199 0.73 -5.48 -15.51
C GLY A 199 -0.46 -5.83 -16.42
N ARG A 200 -1.61 -6.25 -15.87
CA ARG A 200 -2.80 -6.65 -16.63
C ARG A 200 -3.68 -5.46 -16.95
N ASN A 201 -4.23 -5.41 -18.14
CA ASN A 201 -5.21 -4.40 -18.51
C ASN A 201 -6.55 -4.70 -17.83
N VAL A 202 -7.06 -3.75 -17.08
CA VAL A 202 -8.35 -3.81 -16.38
C VAL A 202 -9.10 -2.48 -16.54
N PRO A 203 -10.44 -2.46 -16.43
CA PRO A 203 -11.16 -1.20 -16.36
C PRO A 203 -10.68 -0.40 -15.15
N LYS A 204 -10.61 0.92 -15.31
CA LYS A 204 -10.30 1.83 -14.19
C LYS A 204 -11.30 1.61 -13.06
N GLN A 205 -10.79 1.49 -11.84
CA GLN A 205 -11.62 1.33 -10.65
C GLN A 205 -12.56 2.53 -10.47
N ALA A 206 -13.79 2.25 -10.06
CA ALA A 206 -14.70 3.28 -9.60
C ALA A 206 -14.44 3.60 -8.13
N HIS A 207 -14.56 4.88 -7.76
CA HIS A 207 -14.47 5.31 -6.38
C HIS A 207 -15.32 6.55 -6.12
N GLY A 208 -15.71 6.71 -4.88
CA GLY A 208 -16.41 7.89 -4.41
C GLY A 208 -16.38 7.99 -2.90
N SER A 209 -16.71 9.16 -2.39
CA SER A 209 -16.86 9.44 -0.96
C SER A 209 -18.08 10.32 -0.72
N ALA A 210 -18.59 10.26 0.51
CA ALA A 210 -19.68 11.10 0.98
C ALA A 210 -19.42 11.51 2.43
N ASN A 211 -19.68 12.78 2.74
CA ASN A 211 -19.73 13.27 4.11
C ASN A 211 -21.10 12.92 4.70
N LEU A 212 -21.11 12.51 5.95
CA LEU A 212 -22.31 12.31 6.74
C LEU A 212 -22.69 13.64 7.38
N GLU A 213 -23.98 13.97 7.46
CA GLU A 213 -24.46 15.23 8.05
C GLU A 213 -23.97 15.42 9.49
N ASN A 214 -23.99 14.33 10.26
CA ASN A 214 -23.48 14.29 11.61
C ASN A 214 -22.62 13.06 11.83
N PRO A 215 -21.61 13.11 12.72
CA PRO A 215 -20.86 11.92 13.13
C PRO A 215 -21.80 10.83 13.64
N THR A 216 -21.72 9.64 13.08
CA THR A 216 -22.65 8.56 13.41
C THR A 216 -22.02 7.17 13.29
N ALA A 217 -22.55 6.22 14.07
CA ALA A 217 -22.34 4.79 13.90
C ALA A 217 -23.62 4.06 13.44
N SER A 218 -24.64 4.82 13.01
CA SER A 218 -25.90 4.24 12.55
C SER A 218 -25.72 3.39 11.32
N THR A 219 -25.97 2.10 11.43
CA THR A 219 -25.91 1.13 10.31
C THR A 219 -26.75 1.60 9.14
N LYS A 220 -27.96 2.12 9.40
CA LYS A 220 -28.85 2.62 8.36
C LYS A 220 -28.22 3.77 7.57
N LEU A 221 -27.76 4.83 8.26
CA LEU A 221 -27.22 6.02 7.61
C LEU A 221 -25.93 5.72 6.85
N ILE A 222 -25.03 4.91 7.43
CA ILE A 222 -23.76 4.51 6.79
C ILE A 222 -24.04 3.66 5.55
N THR A 223 -24.92 2.68 5.66
CA THR A 223 -25.27 1.80 4.53
C THR A 223 -25.96 2.58 3.41
N GLU A 224 -26.91 3.47 3.72
CA GLU A 224 -27.57 4.32 2.74
C GLU A 224 -26.57 5.23 2.01
N ALA A 225 -25.64 5.84 2.74
CA ALA A 225 -24.60 6.70 2.16
C ALA A 225 -23.65 5.91 1.23
N ILE A 226 -23.18 4.73 1.65
CA ILE A 226 -22.29 3.88 0.84
C ILE A 226 -23.02 3.34 -0.39
N LEU A 227 -24.26 2.90 -0.27
CA LEU A 227 -25.06 2.46 -1.42
C LEU A 227 -25.37 3.62 -2.38
N GLY A 228 -25.57 4.82 -1.87
CA GLY A 228 -25.72 6.03 -2.68
C GLY A 228 -24.45 6.35 -3.49
N ILE A 229 -23.26 6.15 -2.91
CA ILE A 229 -21.98 6.23 -3.65
C ILE A 229 -21.96 5.14 -4.73
N PHE A 230 -22.26 3.89 -4.38
CA PHE A 230 -22.26 2.77 -5.32
C PHE A 230 -23.14 3.07 -6.53
N ASP A 231 -24.39 3.45 -6.29
CA ASP A 231 -25.39 3.70 -7.34
C ASP A 231 -24.99 4.86 -8.28
N LYS A 232 -24.14 5.79 -7.78
CA LYS A 232 -23.61 6.92 -8.53
C LYS A 232 -22.37 6.60 -9.35
N VAL A 233 -21.44 5.76 -8.80
CA VAL A 233 -20.12 5.58 -9.41
C VAL A 233 -19.92 4.24 -10.10
N ALA A 234 -20.70 3.19 -9.72
CA ALA A 234 -20.53 1.85 -10.27
C ALA A 234 -21.07 1.76 -11.70
N ASP A 235 -20.23 1.24 -12.60
CA ASP A 235 -20.66 0.91 -13.95
C ASP A 235 -21.53 -0.37 -13.92
N LYS A 236 -22.78 -0.25 -14.42
CA LYS A 236 -23.77 -1.33 -14.37
C LYS A 236 -23.45 -2.50 -15.30
N GLY A 237 -22.66 -2.25 -16.37
CA GLY A 237 -22.27 -3.27 -17.35
C GLY A 237 -21.05 -4.08 -16.94
N LEU A 238 -20.28 -3.60 -15.94
CA LEU A 238 -19.02 -4.23 -15.55
C LEU A 238 -19.17 -5.25 -14.42
N LEU A 239 -18.34 -6.27 -14.50
CA LEU A 239 -18.18 -7.27 -13.44
C LEU A 239 -17.24 -6.76 -12.36
N GLY A 240 -17.70 -6.73 -11.12
CA GLY A 240 -16.89 -6.40 -9.96
C GLY A 240 -15.98 -7.55 -9.54
N ARG A 241 -14.80 -7.21 -8.99
CA ARG A 241 -13.82 -8.19 -8.49
C ARG A 241 -13.27 -7.84 -7.12
N ARG A 242 -13.14 -6.57 -6.81
CA ARG A 242 -12.60 -6.09 -5.54
C ARG A 242 -13.45 -4.95 -5.01
N ILE A 243 -13.71 -4.97 -3.71
CA ILE A 243 -14.44 -3.91 -3.03
C ILE A 243 -13.58 -3.45 -1.85
N THR A 244 -13.56 -2.14 -1.59
CA THR A 244 -12.99 -1.57 -0.37
C THR A 244 -13.93 -0.49 0.13
N VAL A 245 -14.31 -0.61 1.39
CA VAL A 245 -15.13 0.36 2.14
C VAL A 245 -14.29 0.96 3.24
#